data_749a027c1546044c4909b624d955631b
#
_entry.id   749a027c1546044c4909b624d955631b
#
_cell.length_a   1.000
_cell.length_b   1.000
_cell.length_c   1.000
_cell.angle_alpha   90.00
_cell.angle_beta   90.00
_cell.angle_gamma   90.00
#
_symmetry.space_group_name_H-M   'P 1'
#
loop_
_entity.id
_entity.type
_entity.pdbx_description
1 polymer ?
#
loop_
_entity_poly.entity_id
_entity_poly.type
_entity_poly.pdbx_seq_one_letter_code
_entity_poly.pdbx_strand_id
1 'polypeptide(L)'
;MATLVGLRDGSVDVREWTGPPRPGPAVLFARQNLPLILENGQLNPNLSDGSLWGATLGNAIRVWRSGIGVDARGDLLYAAADNQTAESLALILQRAGALRAMELDINSEWVTFNFYGAPGASEPSKLLPDMTRETTRYLEPDDRDFFAVFSRSGG
;
A
#
# COMPACT_ATOMS: atom_id res chain seq x y z
N MET A 1 13.95 3.90 -4.78
CA MET A 1 12.47 3.84 -4.84
C MET A 1 11.97 2.93 -3.74
N ALA A 2 10.88 3.32 -3.08
CA ALA A 2 10.20 2.44 -2.15
C ALA A 2 9.69 1.18 -2.85
N THR A 3 9.81 0.05 -2.18
CA THR A 3 9.47 -1.25 -2.75
C THR A 3 8.81 -2.13 -1.68
N LEU A 4 7.61 -2.59 -1.98
CA LEU A 4 6.99 -3.71 -1.25
C LEU A 4 7.58 -5.00 -1.81
N VAL A 5 8.18 -5.80 -0.94
CA VAL A 5 8.88 -7.03 -1.29
C VAL A 5 8.28 -8.21 -0.55
N GLY A 6 7.86 -9.24 -1.28
CA GLY A 6 7.51 -10.53 -0.70
C GLY A 6 8.65 -11.52 -0.90
N LEU A 7 9.01 -12.24 0.15
CA LEU A 7 10.11 -13.20 0.17
C LEU A 7 9.57 -14.65 0.16
N ARG A 8 10.41 -15.58 -0.30
CA ARG A 8 10.03 -16.99 -0.40
C ARG A 8 9.81 -17.69 0.95
N ASP A 9 10.33 -17.12 2.04
CA ASP A 9 10.06 -17.56 3.40
C ASP A 9 8.67 -17.11 3.92
N GLY A 10 7.95 -16.35 3.08
CA GLY A 10 6.63 -15.81 3.38
C GLY A 10 6.66 -14.50 4.16
N SER A 11 7.84 -13.94 4.42
CA SER A 11 7.93 -12.60 4.98
C SER A 11 7.67 -11.52 3.92
N VAL A 12 7.24 -10.36 4.38
CA VAL A 12 6.98 -9.18 3.54
C VAL A 12 7.67 -7.98 4.17
N ASP A 13 8.21 -7.09 3.35
CA ASP A 13 8.86 -5.89 3.83
C ASP A 13 8.60 -4.69 2.89
N VAL A 14 8.65 -3.49 3.45
CA VAL A 14 8.67 -2.23 2.71
C VAL A 14 10.03 -1.60 2.92
N ARG A 15 10.77 -1.36 1.84
CA ARG A 15 12.15 -0.83 1.90
C ARG A 15 12.51 0.00 0.69
N GLU A 16 13.56 0.78 0.78
CA GLU A 16 14.18 1.32 -0.41
C GLU A 16 14.91 0.21 -1.18
N TRP A 17 14.65 0.12 -2.49
CA TRP A 17 15.33 -0.84 -3.35
C TRP A 17 16.66 -0.27 -3.81
N THR A 18 17.74 -0.85 -3.32
CA THR A 18 19.14 -0.56 -3.68
C THR A 18 19.81 -1.70 -4.45
N GLY A 19 19.06 -2.78 -4.66
CA GLY A 19 19.54 -3.98 -5.36
C GLY A 19 19.57 -3.84 -6.89
N PRO A 20 20.00 -4.89 -7.58
CA PRO A 20 20.05 -4.92 -9.05
C PRO A 20 18.62 -4.81 -9.64
N PRO A 21 18.50 -4.42 -10.94
CA PRO A 21 17.21 -4.30 -11.61
C PRO A 21 16.35 -5.58 -11.60
N ARG A 22 17.02 -6.74 -11.48
CA ARG A 22 16.33 -8.03 -11.32
C ARG A 22 16.54 -8.53 -9.91
N PRO A 23 15.46 -8.78 -9.15
CA PRO A 23 15.55 -9.37 -7.82
C PRO A 23 16.24 -10.73 -7.85
N GLY A 24 16.96 -11.05 -6.77
CA GLY A 24 17.55 -12.37 -6.58
C GLY A 24 16.48 -13.46 -6.28
N PRO A 25 16.88 -14.73 -6.24
CA PRO A 25 15.95 -15.87 -6.13
C PRO A 25 15.16 -15.92 -4.82
N ALA A 26 15.55 -15.19 -3.79
CA ALA A 26 14.83 -15.10 -2.53
C ALA A 26 13.56 -14.23 -2.62
N VAL A 27 13.48 -13.36 -3.61
CA VAL A 27 12.32 -12.48 -3.83
C VAL A 27 11.26 -13.21 -4.63
N LEU A 28 10.05 -13.27 -4.09
CA LEU A 28 8.89 -13.83 -4.76
C LEU A 28 8.20 -12.79 -5.66
N PHE A 29 8.00 -11.59 -5.12
CA PHE A 29 7.51 -10.44 -5.87
C PHE A 29 8.14 -9.14 -5.34
N ALA A 30 8.13 -8.11 -6.16
CA ALA A 30 8.50 -6.75 -5.79
C ALA A 30 7.63 -5.75 -6.55
N ARG A 31 7.03 -4.81 -5.84
CA ARG A 31 6.26 -3.70 -6.39
C ARG A 31 6.88 -2.39 -5.95
N GLN A 32 7.25 -1.56 -6.91
CA GLN A 32 7.87 -0.25 -6.67
C GLN A 32 6.88 0.89 -6.87
N ASN A 33 7.01 1.90 -6.05
CA ASN A 33 6.35 3.19 -6.24
C ASN A 33 7.21 4.27 -5.55
N LEU A 34 7.18 5.48 -5.97
CA LEU A 34 7.68 6.73 -5.37
C LEU A 34 8.80 6.53 -4.29
N PRO A 35 9.25 7.53 -3.57
CA PRO A 35 10.11 7.34 -2.39
C PRO A 35 9.35 6.75 -1.18
N LEU A 36 10.07 6.31 -0.15
CA LEU A 36 9.49 5.99 1.14
C LEU A 36 8.87 7.25 1.76
N ILE A 37 7.64 7.15 2.28
CA ILE A 37 7.00 8.21 3.07
C ILE A 37 7.40 8.16 4.54
N LEU A 38 7.87 6.97 4.99
CA LEU A 38 8.32 6.72 6.35
C LEU A 38 9.52 5.77 6.30
N GLU A 39 10.59 6.09 7.03
CA GLU A 39 11.76 5.24 7.19
C GLU A 39 12.27 5.29 8.63
N ASN A 40 12.54 4.13 9.23
CA ASN A 40 12.97 4.00 10.63
C ASN A 40 12.05 4.74 11.63
N GLY A 41 10.76 4.77 11.35
CA GLY A 41 9.77 5.51 12.14
C GLY A 41 9.82 7.03 11.98
N GLN A 42 10.65 7.55 11.06
CA GLN A 42 10.76 8.97 10.77
C GLN A 42 10.08 9.34 9.45
N LEU A 43 9.39 10.47 9.45
CA LEU A 43 8.75 11.01 8.25
C LEU A 43 9.81 11.42 7.21
N ASN A 44 9.51 11.17 5.93
CA ASN A 44 10.34 11.70 4.86
C ASN A 44 10.35 13.24 4.90
N PRO A 45 11.52 13.89 4.90
CA PRO A 45 11.60 15.37 5.02
C PRO A 45 10.99 16.13 3.82
N ASN A 46 10.77 15.43 2.70
CA ASN A 46 10.25 16.04 1.47
C ASN A 46 8.74 15.83 1.28
N LEU A 47 7.99 15.45 2.31
CA LEU A 47 6.53 15.17 2.20
C LEU A 47 5.71 16.40 1.76
N SER A 48 6.21 17.61 1.98
CA SER A 48 5.58 18.85 1.53
C SER A 48 5.81 19.17 0.04
N ASP A 49 6.77 18.51 -0.60
CA ASP A 49 7.03 18.69 -2.04
C ASP A 49 6.05 17.82 -2.86
N GLY A 50 4.93 18.40 -3.25
CA GLY A 50 3.88 17.68 -3.99
C GLY A 50 4.34 17.05 -5.30
N SER A 51 5.43 17.52 -5.90
CA SER A 51 5.96 16.98 -7.16
C SER A 51 6.51 15.55 -7.04
N LEU A 52 6.85 15.12 -5.82
CA LEU A 52 7.41 13.80 -5.54
C LEU A 52 6.34 12.73 -5.30
N TRP A 53 5.08 13.13 -5.06
CA TRP A 53 4.04 12.24 -4.51
C TRP A 53 2.88 11.99 -5.49
N GLY A 54 3.21 11.94 -6.77
CA GLY A 54 2.28 11.62 -7.84
C GLY A 54 1.51 12.84 -8.38
N ALA A 55 1.12 12.74 -9.64
CA ALA A 55 0.30 13.75 -10.29
C ALA A 55 -1.17 13.54 -9.95
N THR A 56 -1.86 14.60 -9.58
CA THR A 56 -3.28 14.60 -9.27
C THR A 56 -4.08 15.40 -10.31
N LEU A 57 -5.34 15.08 -10.47
CA LEU A 57 -6.24 15.84 -11.34
C LEU A 57 -6.39 17.27 -10.81
N GLY A 58 -6.12 18.25 -11.67
CA GLY A 58 -6.19 19.67 -11.31
C GLY A 58 -5.16 20.10 -10.27
N ASN A 59 -4.07 19.34 -10.08
CA ASN A 59 -3.06 19.60 -9.05
C ASN A 59 -3.65 19.67 -7.62
N ALA A 60 -4.70 18.91 -7.35
CA ALA A 60 -5.32 18.86 -6.03
C ALA A 60 -4.32 18.32 -4.99
N ILE A 61 -4.13 19.08 -3.90
CA ILE A 61 -3.20 18.72 -2.82
C ILE A 61 -3.78 17.58 -1.97
N ARG A 62 -5.08 17.57 -1.79
CA ARG A 62 -5.80 16.57 -1.00
C ARG A 62 -6.66 15.72 -1.91
N VAL A 63 -6.38 14.42 -1.87
CA VAL A 63 -7.06 13.40 -2.69
C VAL A 63 -7.21 12.11 -1.88
N TRP A 64 -7.91 11.13 -2.43
CA TRP A 64 -7.79 9.76 -1.96
C TRP A 64 -6.32 9.32 -1.99
N ARG A 65 -5.86 8.75 -0.89
CA ARG A 65 -4.53 8.14 -0.82
C ARG A 65 -4.59 6.83 -0.07
N SER A 66 -3.76 5.89 -0.51
CA SER A 66 -3.49 4.65 0.19
C SER A 66 -1.99 4.45 0.37
N GLY A 67 -1.64 3.68 1.37
CA GLY A 67 -0.26 3.33 1.66
C GLY A 67 -0.16 2.02 2.42
N ILE A 68 1.02 1.44 2.35
CA ILE A 68 1.36 0.21 3.04
C ILE A 68 2.66 0.40 3.81
N GLY A 69 2.73 -0.18 4.99
CA GLY A 69 3.92 -0.15 5.84
C GLY A 69 4.14 -1.46 6.57
N VAL A 70 5.26 -1.53 7.25
CA VAL A 70 5.61 -2.63 8.16
C VAL A 70 5.98 -2.08 9.52
N ASP A 71 5.52 -2.75 10.57
CA ASP A 71 5.87 -2.43 11.96
C ASP A 71 7.15 -3.15 12.42
N ALA A 72 7.50 -3.00 13.70
CA ALA A 72 8.68 -3.63 14.30
C ALA A 72 8.59 -5.17 14.36
N ARG A 73 7.40 -5.74 14.26
CA ARG A 73 7.18 -7.19 14.27
C ARG A 73 7.18 -7.80 12.87
N GLY A 74 7.17 -6.94 11.81
CA GLY A 74 7.01 -7.35 10.43
C GLY A 74 5.55 -7.50 10.02
N ASP A 75 4.60 -7.00 10.82
CA ASP A 75 3.18 -6.99 10.46
C ASP A 75 2.95 -5.92 9.38
N LEU A 76 2.14 -6.28 8.38
CA LEU A 76 1.71 -5.35 7.33
C LEU A 76 0.61 -4.43 7.86
N LEU A 77 0.77 -3.14 7.59
CA LEU A 77 -0.19 -2.10 7.88
C LEU A 77 -0.66 -1.47 6.56
N TYR A 78 -1.95 -1.48 6.31
CA TYR A 78 -2.55 -0.77 5.18
C TYR A 78 -3.38 0.40 5.71
N ALA A 79 -3.25 1.55 5.08
CA ALA A 79 -4.05 2.73 5.36
C ALA A 79 -4.63 3.29 4.05
N ALA A 80 -5.88 3.70 4.11
CA ALA A 80 -6.55 4.41 3.03
C ALA A 80 -7.51 5.45 3.59
N ALA A 81 -7.56 6.63 2.99
CA ALA A 81 -8.53 7.66 3.34
C ALA A 81 -8.69 8.66 2.20
N ASP A 82 -9.87 9.29 2.13
CA ASP A 82 -10.10 10.45 1.29
C ASP A 82 -9.51 11.71 1.90
N ASN A 83 -9.32 12.72 1.08
CA ASN A 83 -8.90 14.08 1.46
C ASN A 83 -7.54 14.12 2.19
N GLN A 84 -6.57 13.29 1.78
CA GLN A 84 -5.25 13.19 2.38
C GLN A 84 -4.17 13.87 1.53
N THR A 85 -3.13 14.38 2.23
CA THR A 85 -1.82 14.70 1.66
C THR A 85 -0.88 13.50 1.85
N ALA A 86 0.28 13.49 1.19
CA ALA A 86 1.31 12.49 1.44
C ALA A 86 1.78 12.52 2.91
N GLU A 87 1.90 13.72 3.50
CA GLU A 87 2.27 13.90 4.90
C GLU A 87 1.22 13.32 5.85
N SER A 88 -0.07 13.61 5.64
CA SER A 88 -1.12 13.09 6.51
C SER A 88 -1.23 11.55 6.42
N LEU A 89 -1.04 10.96 5.24
CA LEU A 89 -0.96 9.51 5.08
C LEU A 89 0.23 8.92 5.85
N ALA A 90 1.41 9.54 5.75
CA ALA A 90 2.61 9.11 6.46
C ALA A 90 2.40 9.16 8.00
N LEU A 91 1.76 10.23 8.49
CA LEU A 91 1.41 10.36 9.92
C LEU A 91 0.42 9.28 10.38
N ILE A 92 -0.55 8.91 9.55
CA ILE A 92 -1.49 7.82 9.86
C ILE A 92 -0.72 6.51 10.06
N LEU A 93 0.15 6.14 9.10
CA LEU A 93 0.94 4.92 9.17
C LEU A 93 1.95 4.94 10.33
N GLN A 94 2.59 6.09 10.60
CA GLN A 94 3.48 6.25 11.74
C GLN A 94 2.75 6.02 13.07
N ARG A 95 1.56 6.61 13.25
CA ARG A 95 0.74 6.42 14.45
C ARG A 95 0.21 5.01 14.59
N ALA A 96 0.02 4.30 13.49
CA ALA A 96 -0.32 2.88 13.49
C ALA A 96 0.86 1.97 13.85
N GLY A 97 2.09 2.52 13.97
CA GLY A 97 3.28 1.79 14.38
C GLY A 97 4.21 1.38 13.25
N ALA A 98 3.97 1.85 12.02
CA ALA A 98 4.87 1.55 10.92
C ALA A 98 6.27 2.12 11.16
N LEU A 99 7.29 1.32 10.87
CA LEU A 99 8.69 1.75 10.82
C LEU A 99 9.11 2.17 9.42
N ARG A 100 8.58 1.51 8.40
CA ARG A 100 8.78 1.83 6.99
C ARG A 100 7.44 1.81 6.28
N ALA A 101 7.21 2.79 5.40
CA ALA A 101 5.97 2.85 4.64
C ALA A 101 6.17 3.51 3.27
N MET A 102 5.33 3.12 2.34
CA MET A 102 5.25 3.69 1.00
C MET A 102 3.82 4.04 0.63
N GLU A 103 3.69 5.04 -0.23
CA GLU A 103 2.42 5.38 -0.87
C GLU A 103 2.08 4.34 -1.95
N LEU A 104 0.81 4.04 -2.09
CA LEU A 104 0.26 3.23 -3.17
C LEU A 104 -0.54 4.13 -4.13
N ASP A 105 -1.82 3.82 -4.36
CA ASP A 105 -2.65 4.61 -5.25
C ASP A 105 -3.18 5.88 -4.59
N ILE A 106 -3.32 6.93 -5.41
CA ILE A 106 -3.82 8.27 -5.02
C ILE A 106 -5.05 8.70 -5.82
N ASN A 107 -5.64 7.80 -6.56
CA ASN A 107 -6.85 8.05 -7.33
C ASN A 107 -8.01 7.27 -6.70
N SER A 108 -9.15 7.93 -6.48
CA SER A 108 -10.36 7.32 -5.91
C SER A 108 -10.80 6.04 -6.63
N GLU A 109 -10.55 5.96 -7.95
CA GLU A 109 -10.90 4.77 -8.73
C GLU A 109 -9.99 3.57 -8.44
N TRP A 110 -8.81 3.77 -7.82
CA TRP A 110 -7.82 2.71 -7.61
C TRP A 110 -7.52 2.42 -6.14
N VAL A 111 -7.89 3.33 -5.23
CA VAL A 111 -7.82 3.08 -3.79
C VAL A 111 -8.94 2.13 -3.40
N THR A 112 -8.63 0.84 -3.36
CA THR A 112 -9.59 -0.22 -3.06
C THR A 112 -9.00 -1.24 -2.08
N PHE A 113 -9.83 -1.76 -1.19
CA PHE A 113 -9.49 -2.87 -0.31
C PHE A 113 -10.77 -3.65 0.02
N ASN A 114 -10.79 -4.93 -0.33
CA ASN A 114 -11.94 -5.81 -0.11
C ASN A 114 -11.57 -6.99 0.79
N PHE A 115 -12.47 -7.33 1.72
CA PHE A 115 -12.39 -8.54 2.54
C PHE A 115 -13.30 -9.61 1.95
N TYR A 116 -12.79 -10.83 1.88
CA TYR A 116 -13.53 -11.97 1.35
C TYR A 116 -14.04 -12.93 2.45
N GLY A 117 -13.87 -12.62 3.72
CA GLY A 117 -14.39 -13.37 4.86
C GLY A 117 -13.88 -14.82 4.96
N ALA A 118 -14.17 -15.63 3.93
CA ALA A 118 -13.70 -17.00 3.81
C ALA A 118 -13.20 -17.28 2.39
N PRO A 119 -12.30 -18.27 2.18
CA PRO A 119 -11.88 -18.67 0.84
C PRO A 119 -13.09 -19.03 -0.05
N GLY A 120 -13.15 -18.41 -1.23
CA GLY A 120 -14.25 -18.63 -2.18
C GLY A 120 -15.54 -17.86 -1.87
N ALA A 121 -15.53 -16.95 -0.89
CA ALA A 121 -16.67 -16.08 -0.64
C ALA A 121 -16.99 -15.22 -1.86
N SER A 122 -18.26 -15.21 -2.28
CA SER A 122 -18.76 -14.46 -3.41
C SER A 122 -19.22 -13.03 -3.05
N GLU A 123 -19.27 -12.71 -1.77
CA GLU A 123 -19.75 -11.44 -1.25
C GLU A 123 -18.66 -10.73 -0.43
N PRO A 124 -17.71 -10.07 -1.10
CA PRO A 124 -16.69 -9.28 -0.41
C PRO A 124 -17.27 -8.00 0.18
N SER A 125 -16.62 -7.49 1.25
CA SER A 125 -16.96 -6.19 1.85
C SER A 125 -15.82 -5.21 1.70
N LYS A 126 -16.14 -3.93 1.50
CA LYS A 126 -15.15 -2.84 1.44
C LYS A 126 -14.57 -2.55 2.82
N LEU A 127 -13.30 -2.18 2.88
CA LEU A 127 -12.68 -1.62 4.09
C LEU A 127 -13.36 -0.29 4.49
N LEU A 128 -13.59 0.58 3.54
CA LEU A 128 -14.31 1.83 3.72
C LEU A 128 -15.52 1.84 2.77
N PRO A 129 -16.73 2.15 3.27
CA PRO A 129 -17.96 2.08 2.47
C PRO A 129 -17.97 3.06 1.28
N ASP A 130 -17.21 4.14 1.38
CA ASP A 130 -17.10 5.21 0.36
C ASP A 130 -16.00 4.96 -0.69
N MET A 131 -15.29 3.82 -0.63
CA MET A 131 -14.44 3.40 -1.74
C MET A 131 -15.27 3.24 -3.03
N THR A 132 -14.80 3.83 -4.14
CA THR A 132 -15.60 4.02 -5.36
C THR A 132 -15.93 2.69 -6.05
N ARG A 133 -14.94 1.80 -6.19
CA ARG A 133 -15.11 0.57 -6.98
C ARG A 133 -16.00 -0.46 -6.29
N GLU A 134 -16.71 -1.26 -7.10
CA GLU A 134 -17.52 -2.37 -6.62
C GLU A 134 -16.69 -3.44 -5.92
N THR A 135 -17.31 -4.12 -4.96
CA THR A 135 -16.65 -5.17 -4.17
C THR A 135 -16.24 -6.38 -5.00
N THR A 136 -16.95 -6.65 -6.09
CA THR A 136 -16.70 -7.78 -7.01
C THR A 136 -15.54 -7.55 -7.97
N ARG A 137 -14.93 -6.36 -7.96
CA ARG A 137 -13.90 -5.95 -8.90
C ARG A 137 -12.82 -7.01 -9.14
N TYR A 138 -12.32 -7.65 -8.07
CA TYR A 138 -11.25 -8.65 -8.18
C TYR A 138 -11.74 -10.06 -8.51
N LEU A 139 -13.03 -10.25 -8.72
CA LEU A 139 -13.63 -11.50 -9.18
C LEU A 139 -13.83 -11.53 -10.70
N GLU A 140 -13.55 -10.41 -11.37
CA GLU A 140 -13.65 -10.25 -12.82
C GLU A 140 -12.29 -9.86 -13.40
N PRO A 141 -12.03 -10.11 -14.71
CA PRO A 141 -10.81 -9.65 -15.36
C PRO A 141 -10.64 -8.13 -15.27
N ASP A 142 -9.47 -7.68 -14.84
CA ASP A 142 -9.09 -6.26 -14.78
C ASP A 142 -7.68 -6.10 -15.38
N ASP A 143 -7.33 -4.92 -15.83
CA ASP A 143 -6.02 -4.58 -16.41
C ASP A 143 -5.06 -3.96 -15.38
N ARG A 144 -5.44 -3.94 -14.09
CA ARG A 144 -4.63 -3.38 -13.00
C ARG A 144 -4.07 -4.48 -12.11
N ASP A 145 -2.87 -4.23 -11.64
CA ASP A 145 -2.24 -5.06 -10.63
C ASP A 145 -2.90 -4.87 -9.25
N PHE A 146 -2.87 -5.90 -8.42
CA PHE A 146 -3.37 -5.90 -7.05
C PHE A 146 -2.54 -6.83 -6.17
N PHE A 147 -2.69 -6.69 -4.87
CA PHE A 147 -2.16 -7.63 -3.88
C PHE A 147 -3.27 -8.49 -3.31
N ALA A 148 -3.03 -9.80 -3.24
CA ALA A 148 -3.87 -10.72 -2.49
C ALA A 148 -3.13 -11.13 -1.22
N VAL A 149 -3.76 -10.91 -0.06
CA VAL A 149 -3.23 -11.30 1.24
C VAL A 149 -4.07 -12.42 1.81
N PHE A 150 -3.43 -13.54 2.14
CA PHE A 150 -4.08 -14.70 2.74
C PHE A 150 -3.66 -14.82 4.20
N SER A 151 -4.64 -14.94 5.10
CA SER A 151 -4.34 -15.32 6.48
C SER A 151 -3.78 -16.74 6.49
N ARG A 152 -2.69 -16.96 7.21
CA ARG A 152 -2.24 -18.32 7.49
C ARG A 152 -3.26 -18.94 8.45
N SER A 153 -3.79 -20.12 8.12
CA SER A 153 -4.51 -20.92 9.09
C SER A 153 -3.57 -21.15 10.26
N GLY A 154 -3.98 -20.72 11.46
CA GLY A 154 -3.18 -20.96 12.65
C GLY A 154 -2.90 -22.47 12.78
N GLY A 155 -1.61 -22.82 12.88
CA GLY A 155 -1.20 -24.16 13.25
C GLY A 155 -1.49 -24.41 14.74
#